data_e72fcad501f51f811408f5313274553e
#
_entry.id   e72fcad501f51f811408f5313274553e
#
_cell.length_a   1.000
_cell.length_b   1.000
_cell.length_c   1.000
_cell.angle_alpha   90.00
_cell.angle_beta   90.00
_cell.angle_gamma   90.00
#
_symmetry.space_group_name_H-M   'P 1'
#
loop_
_entity.id
_entity.type
_entity.pdbx_description
1 polymer ?
#
loop_
_entity_poly.entity_id
_entity_poly.type
_entity_poly.pdbx_seq_one_letter_code
_entity_poly.pdbx_strand_id
1 'polypeptide(L)' 'MTFIIHFKDGHRQTYSNRYNEDIEHERDAAWDDAYAAFPDADYIESF' A
#
# COMPACT_ATOMS: atom_id res chain seq x y z
N MET A 1 5.80 -6.36 -2.14
CA MET A 1 5.06 -6.09 -0.90
C MET A 1 3.56 -6.01 -1.22
N THR A 2 2.71 -6.52 -0.33
CA THR A 2 1.26 -6.57 -0.56
C THR A 2 0.54 -5.71 0.47
N PHE A 3 -0.46 -4.97 -0.01
CA PHE A 3 -1.23 -4.03 0.82
C PHE A 3 -2.72 -4.28 0.70
N ILE A 4 -3.44 -3.90 1.75
CA ILE A 4 -4.90 -3.78 1.69
C ILE A 4 -5.24 -2.30 1.77
N ILE A 5 -5.93 -1.81 0.76
CA ILE A 5 -6.32 -0.41 0.64
C ILE A 5 -7.75 -0.28 1.16
N HIS A 6 -7.94 0.55 2.19
CA HIS A 6 -9.25 0.79 2.77
C HIS A 6 -9.77 2.15 2.32
N PHE A 7 -10.99 2.17 1.82
CA PHE A 7 -11.65 3.40 1.36
C PHE A 7 -12.72 3.83 2.37
N LYS A 8 -13.05 5.11 2.37
CA LYS A 8 -14.00 5.71 3.31
C LYS A 8 -15.41 5.15 3.21
N ASP A 9 -15.78 4.62 2.04
CA ASP A 9 -17.10 4.03 1.80
C ASP A 9 -17.19 2.56 2.26
N GLY A 10 -16.13 2.01 2.83
CA GLY A 10 -16.07 0.64 3.29
C GLY A 10 -15.48 -0.35 2.29
N HIS A 11 -15.14 0.10 1.09
CA HIS A 11 -14.48 -0.76 0.11
C HIS A 11 -13.06 -1.10 0.54
N ARG A 12 -12.61 -2.27 0.11
CA ARG A 12 -11.21 -2.71 0.28
C ARG A 12 -10.70 -3.24 -1.05
N GLN A 13 -9.42 -3.02 -1.30
CA GLN A 13 -8.77 -3.51 -2.50
C GLN A 13 -7.37 -3.98 -2.15
N THR A 14 -6.97 -5.13 -2.70
CA THR A 14 -5.60 -5.63 -2.57
C THR A 14 -4.72 -4.99 -3.62
N TYR A 15 -3.55 -4.55 -3.21
CA TYR A 15 -2.55 -3.98 -4.11
C TYR A 15 -1.19 -4.57 -3.80
N SER A 16 -0.44 -4.97 -4.83
CA SER A 16 0.88 -5.55 -4.69
C SER A 16 1.88 -4.81 -5.57
N ASN A 17 3.09 -4.67 -5.06
CA ASN A 17 4.22 -4.20 -5.83
C ASN A 17 5.41 -5.12 -5.61
N ARG A 18 6.52 -4.86 -6.32
CA ARG A 18 7.68 -5.76 -6.34
C ARG A 18 8.79 -5.33 -5.38
N TYR A 19 8.53 -4.36 -4.52
CA TYR A 19 9.54 -3.93 -3.56
C TYR A 19 9.76 -5.01 -2.50
N ASN A 20 11.00 -5.13 -2.04
CA ASN A 20 11.38 -6.11 -1.02
C ASN A 20 11.18 -5.49 0.37
N GLU A 21 10.22 -6.01 1.14
CA GLU A 21 9.90 -5.50 2.46
C GLU A 21 11.01 -5.74 3.49
N ASP A 22 11.96 -6.63 3.21
CA ASP A 22 13.09 -6.90 4.08
C ASP A 22 14.19 -5.84 3.96
N ILE A 23 14.13 -4.99 2.94
CA ILE A 23 15.09 -3.92 2.71
C ILE A 23 14.40 -2.60 3.06
N GLU A 24 14.97 -1.87 4.04
CA GLU A 24 14.32 -0.70 4.62
C GLU A 24 13.93 0.36 3.58
N HIS A 25 14.86 0.75 2.70
CA HIS A 25 14.57 1.78 1.70
C HIS A 25 13.56 1.30 0.64
N GLU A 26 13.53 0.01 0.35
CA GLU A 26 12.53 -0.55 -0.56
C GLU A 26 11.16 -0.61 0.11
N ARG A 27 11.11 -0.94 1.40
CA ARG A 27 9.86 -0.93 2.15
C ARG A 27 9.26 0.48 2.16
N ASP A 28 10.06 1.51 2.39
CA ASP A 28 9.60 2.89 2.35
C ASP A 28 9.08 3.27 0.96
N ALA A 29 9.79 2.85 -0.09
CA ALA A 29 9.37 3.08 -1.48
C ALA A 29 8.06 2.34 -1.79
N ALA A 30 7.87 1.14 -1.24
CA ALA A 30 6.65 0.37 -1.41
C ALA A 30 5.43 1.10 -0.85
N TRP A 31 5.56 1.69 0.35
CA TRP A 31 4.49 2.48 0.97
C TRP A 31 4.19 3.74 0.16
N ASP A 32 5.22 4.46 -0.28
CA ASP A 32 5.05 5.64 -1.13
C ASP A 32 4.33 5.29 -2.42
N ASP A 33 4.68 4.16 -3.03
CA ASP A 33 4.02 3.68 -4.25
C ASP A 33 2.54 3.39 -4.00
N ALA A 34 2.22 2.70 -2.89
CA ALA A 34 0.83 2.38 -2.56
C ALA A 34 -0.01 3.65 -2.36
N TYR A 35 0.50 4.63 -1.61
CA TYR A 35 -0.20 5.88 -1.39
C TYR A 35 -0.33 6.71 -2.65
N ALA A 36 0.67 6.67 -3.53
CA ALA A 36 0.59 7.36 -4.82
C ALA A 36 -0.44 6.73 -5.76
N ALA A 37 -0.56 5.40 -5.71
CA ALA A 37 -1.52 4.67 -6.54
C ALA A 37 -2.98 4.88 -6.08
N PHE A 38 -3.18 5.14 -4.78
CA PHE A 38 -4.53 5.27 -4.19
C PHE A 38 -4.61 6.54 -3.33
N PRO A 39 -4.60 7.72 -3.97
CA PRO A 39 -4.65 8.98 -3.21
C PRO A 39 -5.95 9.17 -2.44
N ASP A 40 -7.01 8.46 -2.83
CA ASP A 40 -8.33 8.54 -2.18
C ASP A 40 -8.49 7.55 -1.03
N ALA A 41 -7.46 6.77 -0.71
CA ALA A 41 -7.54 5.78 0.36
C ALA A 41 -7.75 6.47 1.72
N ASP A 42 -8.59 5.84 2.55
CA ASP A 42 -8.75 6.25 3.93
C ASP A 42 -7.49 5.89 4.73
N TYR A 43 -7.08 4.62 4.63
CA TYR A 43 -5.82 4.17 5.18
C TYR A 43 -5.37 2.90 4.45
N ILE A 44 -4.11 2.55 4.61
CA ILE A 44 -3.50 1.40 3.95
C ILE A 44 -2.81 0.53 5.00
N GLU A 45 -3.07 -0.78 4.93
CA GLU A 45 -2.40 -1.77 5.77
C GLU A 45 -1.47 -2.62 4.92
N SER A 46 -0.36 -3.07 5.49
CA SER A 46 0.47 -4.09 4.84
C SER A 46 0.05 -5.48 5.29
N PHE A 47 0.28 -6.40 4.42
CA PHE A 47 -0.06 -7.81 4.63
C PHE A 47 1.09 -8.54 5.31
#